data_1d4560eea35be5b52ed4ab50a39b86a5
#
_entry.id   1d4560eea35be5b52ed4ab50a39b86a5
#
_cell.length_a   1.000
_cell.length_b   1.000
_cell.length_c   1.000
_cell.angle_alpha   90.00
_cell.angle_beta   90.00
_cell.angle_gamma   90.00
#
_symmetry.space_group_name_H-M   'P 1'
#
loop_
_entity.id
_entity.type
_entity.pdbx_description
1 polymer ?
#
loop_
_entity_poly.entity_id
_entity_poly.type
_entity_poly.pdbx_seq_one_letter_code
_entity_poly.pdbx_strand_id
1 'polypeptide(L)'
;MNKVQYAIGMHIFYNNVEYIVVRQISFQEIMAQNISTGEKAILPIQEMTKESQISNQEDNQQDINPLELSSNDWDEANKRLEIIKPILGVVTNRIKAIKQRAAEYNLHPSTIYRWLEAYKNSGNLLASIAPKNQAKGGRGRLRTVEEVELIIKKTIEDLYLSKQKYSSKKTYMAIAQRCKNAKIKPPSENTVRSRIQSLSDKEVLKRRESARMADRKYRNTDGMFPAGKYPLDFIQIDHTPMDIIVVDEVYGQPIGRPYLTIAMDIYSRMVMGFFISLDEPSYFSVSQCLTQAMLSKEKYLRSLEVDGEWNIWGIPKTIGLDNAAEFRGKDLQRVCEHYGIELNWRPVARPQFGGHIERIIGTAMREVHTLPGTTFSNIQQRGEYKSEKYATMTLKSLEKWLAEYIINVYHKQIHSGINCTPEHKYEIGIFGDGKTSLGRGLPERIADEDKFKISLLPTIERTIQQSGIKIDSIQYYADALRRWIRTKDKDKKARKFIFKRDLRDISTIWFYDPEIKEYYPIPFRNISYPPISVWDLRTIKKYLDDNNVTGYDEVTIFSAYEKMKQIEKDSAQKVKSIRRKHSAQKHRDTKRKFDNIPKTKSKSNASSDAENDISLSDLYKDVEPFDDIEIL
;
A
#
# COMPACT_ATOMS: atom_id res chain seq x y z
N MET A 1 45.35 22.67 5.40
CA MET A 1 45.12 23.68 4.36
C MET A 1 43.93 23.27 3.54
N ASN A 2 42.83 24.00 3.62
CA ASN A 2 41.65 23.75 2.77
C ASN A 2 42.07 24.01 1.32
N LYS A 3 42.14 22.96 0.49
CA LYS A 3 42.38 23.14 -0.94
C LYS A 3 41.13 23.79 -1.52
N VAL A 4 41.23 25.07 -1.85
CA VAL A 4 40.18 25.79 -2.56
C VAL A 4 40.03 25.14 -3.94
N GLN A 5 38.86 24.66 -4.22
CA GLN A 5 38.53 24.08 -5.50
C GLN A 5 38.04 25.22 -6.41
N TYR A 6 38.63 25.40 -7.57
CA TYR A 6 38.29 26.47 -8.52
C TYR A 6 38.67 27.91 -8.08
N ALA A 7 39.88 28.11 -7.58
CA ALA A 7 40.41 29.45 -7.33
C ALA A 7 40.65 30.22 -8.64
N ILE A 8 40.58 31.55 -8.57
CA ILE A 8 40.92 32.43 -9.70
C ILE A 8 42.36 32.14 -10.18
N GLY A 9 42.56 32.00 -11.49
CA GLY A 9 43.82 31.61 -12.12
C GLY A 9 44.08 30.12 -12.19
N MET A 10 43.14 29.27 -11.74
CA MET A 10 43.28 27.83 -11.78
C MET A 10 42.91 27.28 -13.17
N HIS A 11 43.68 26.28 -13.63
CA HIS A 11 43.40 25.55 -14.87
C HIS A 11 42.35 24.50 -14.63
N ILE A 12 41.36 24.42 -15.51
CA ILE A 12 40.26 23.49 -15.48
C ILE A 12 39.97 22.98 -16.88
N PHE A 13 39.35 21.80 -16.98
CA PHE A 13 38.91 21.21 -18.24
C PHE A 13 37.41 21.10 -18.30
N TYR A 14 36.85 21.58 -19.40
CA TYR A 14 35.42 21.41 -19.73
C TYR A 14 35.30 20.90 -21.17
N ASN A 15 34.67 19.77 -21.38
CA ASN A 15 34.56 19.09 -22.69
C ASN A 15 35.95 18.92 -23.37
N ASN A 16 36.98 18.52 -22.61
CA ASN A 16 38.36 18.34 -23.07
C ASN A 16 39.05 19.61 -23.57
N VAL A 17 38.51 20.78 -23.31
CA VAL A 17 39.13 22.08 -23.61
C VAL A 17 39.61 22.71 -22.32
N GLU A 18 40.83 23.28 -22.35
CA GLU A 18 41.44 23.89 -21.18
C GLU A 18 41.02 25.35 -21.02
N TYR A 19 40.62 25.70 -19.79
CA TYR A 19 40.20 27.05 -19.41
C TYR A 19 40.93 27.50 -18.15
N ILE A 20 41.05 28.81 -17.97
CA ILE A 20 41.53 29.45 -16.74
C ILE A 20 40.35 30.11 -16.03
N VAL A 21 40.17 29.84 -14.74
CA VAL A 21 39.12 30.45 -13.92
C VAL A 21 39.39 31.94 -13.77
N VAL A 22 38.48 32.79 -14.24
CA VAL A 22 38.58 34.25 -14.18
C VAL A 22 37.80 34.78 -12.96
N ARG A 23 36.61 34.27 -12.70
CA ARG A 23 35.74 34.74 -11.61
C ARG A 23 34.71 33.69 -11.24
N GLN A 24 34.35 33.58 -9.95
CA GLN A 24 33.19 32.84 -9.48
C GLN A 24 31.93 33.70 -9.66
N ILE A 25 30.89 33.15 -10.24
CA ILE A 25 29.59 33.82 -10.46
C ILE A 25 28.59 33.38 -9.39
N SER A 26 28.48 32.09 -9.16
CA SER A 26 27.58 31.48 -8.18
C SER A 26 28.18 30.20 -7.59
N PHE A 27 27.49 29.54 -6.68
CA PHE A 27 27.86 28.21 -6.17
C PHE A 27 27.84 27.10 -7.22
N GLN A 28 27.22 27.34 -8.38
CA GLN A 28 27.03 26.35 -9.44
C GLN A 28 27.80 26.73 -10.73
N GLU A 29 28.26 27.99 -10.90
CA GLU A 29 28.81 28.50 -12.15
C GLU A 29 30.03 29.35 -11.91
N ILE A 30 31.01 29.22 -12.82
CA ILE A 30 32.18 30.08 -12.88
C ILE A 30 32.34 30.68 -14.27
N MET A 31 32.94 31.85 -14.32
CA MET A 31 33.44 32.43 -15.56
C MET A 31 34.87 31.97 -15.76
N ALA A 32 35.13 31.32 -16.89
CA ALA A 32 36.45 30.86 -17.26
C ALA A 32 36.81 31.34 -18.67
N GLN A 33 38.08 31.52 -18.93
CA GLN A 33 38.62 31.95 -20.21
C GLN A 33 39.28 30.76 -20.90
N ASN A 34 38.89 30.48 -22.13
CA ASN A 34 39.53 29.47 -22.96
C ASN A 34 40.97 29.88 -23.26
N ILE A 35 41.93 28.99 -23.01
CA ILE A 35 43.35 29.30 -23.20
C ILE A 35 43.71 29.42 -24.68
N SER A 36 43.08 28.66 -25.56
CA SER A 36 43.38 28.62 -26.98
C SER A 36 42.74 29.77 -27.77
N THR A 37 41.49 30.15 -27.42
CA THR A 37 40.72 31.16 -28.17
C THR A 37 40.68 32.52 -27.47
N GLY A 38 40.97 32.57 -26.17
CA GLY A 38 40.87 33.79 -25.36
C GLY A 38 39.44 34.18 -25.00
N GLU A 39 38.42 33.45 -25.44
CA GLU A 39 37.02 33.74 -25.18
C GLU A 39 36.63 33.40 -23.74
N LYS A 40 35.75 34.22 -23.16
CA LYS A 40 35.21 33.99 -21.81
C LYS A 40 33.87 33.30 -21.91
N ALA A 41 33.70 32.20 -21.16
CA ALA A 41 32.46 31.43 -21.06
C ALA A 41 32.04 31.23 -19.60
N ILE A 42 30.74 31.13 -19.37
CA ILE A 42 30.18 30.71 -18.07
C ILE A 42 30.03 29.21 -18.13
N LEU A 43 30.67 28.51 -17.20
CA LEU A 43 30.74 27.07 -17.17
C LEU A 43 30.14 26.51 -15.88
N PRO A 44 29.35 25.40 -15.93
CA PRO A 44 28.81 24.76 -14.75
C PRO A 44 29.86 23.94 -14.00
N ILE A 45 29.98 24.15 -12.70
CA ILE A 45 31.01 23.52 -11.85
C ILE A 45 30.93 22.01 -11.85
N GLN A 46 29.71 21.44 -12.00
CA GLN A 46 29.49 20.01 -11.93
C GLN A 46 30.09 19.20 -13.09
N GLU A 47 30.32 19.83 -14.22
CA GLU A 47 30.79 19.17 -15.45
C GLU A 47 32.28 19.38 -15.70
N MET A 48 32.99 20.00 -14.75
CA MET A 48 34.40 20.33 -14.89
C MET A 48 35.33 19.31 -14.26
N THR A 49 36.45 19.06 -14.90
CA THR A 49 37.51 18.20 -14.37
C THR A 49 38.81 18.99 -14.23
N LYS A 50 39.69 18.59 -13.32
CA LYS A 50 41.03 19.20 -13.13
C LYS A 50 42.09 18.64 -14.05
N GLU A 51 41.79 17.53 -14.71
CA GLU A 51 42.72 16.81 -15.57
C GLU A 51 42.06 16.48 -16.90
N SER A 52 42.84 16.61 -17.99
CA SER A 52 42.36 16.14 -19.30
C SER A 52 42.19 14.63 -19.27
N GLN A 53 41.09 14.11 -19.79
CA GLN A 53 40.85 12.66 -19.87
C GLN A 53 41.77 11.93 -20.88
N ILE A 54 42.80 12.61 -21.38
CA ILE A 54 43.76 12.05 -22.35
C ILE A 54 45.12 11.89 -21.65
N SER A 55 45.27 10.82 -20.87
CA SER A 55 46.55 10.13 -20.66
C SER A 55 46.32 8.80 -19.94
N ASN A 56 45.93 7.79 -20.66
CA ASN A 56 46.20 6.43 -20.25
C ASN A 56 47.57 6.01 -20.80
N GLN A 57 48.59 6.18 -20.01
CA GLN A 57 49.77 5.33 -20.06
C GLN A 57 49.79 4.50 -18.79
N GLU A 58 49.73 3.19 -18.98
CA GLU A 58 49.82 2.14 -17.97
C GLU A 58 51.13 2.27 -17.22
N ASP A 59 51.12 2.88 -16.05
CA ASP A 59 52.10 2.59 -15.01
C ASP A 59 51.46 1.64 -14.02
N ASN A 60 51.96 0.40 -14.03
CA ASN A 60 51.65 -0.74 -13.15
C ASN A 60 52.04 -0.44 -11.69
N GLN A 61 51.54 0.61 -11.07
CA GLN A 61 51.51 0.78 -9.63
C GLN A 61 50.08 0.52 -9.20
N GLN A 62 49.86 -0.64 -8.55
CA GLN A 62 48.62 -0.96 -7.89
C GLN A 62 48.31 0.14 -6.85
N ASP A 63 47.57 1.15 -7.23
CA ASP A 63 47.02 2.16 -6.33
C ASP A 63 46.12 1.47 -5.32
N ILE A 64 46.66 1.32 -4.10
CA ILE A 64 45.88 0.80 -2.99
C ILE A 64 44.90 1.90 -2.57
N ASN A 65 43.63 1.69 -2.91
CA ASN A 65 42.55 2.59 -2.50
C ASN A 65 42.41 2.56 -0.97
N PRO A 66 42.65 3.66 -0.23
CA PRO A 66 42.53 3.68 1.22
C PRO A 66 41.11 3.29 1.73
N LEU A 67 40.08 3.47 0.92
CA LEU A 67 38.68 3.17 1.25
C LEU A 67 38.37 1.66 1.22
N GLU A 68 39.23 0.84 0.62
CA GLU A 68 39.06 -0.61 0.53
C GLU A 68 39.71 -1.38 1.69
N LEU A 69 40.46 -0.68 2.55
CA LEU A 69 41.12 -1.28 3.70
C LEU A 69 40.10 -1.63 4.79
N SER A 70 40.22 -2.84 5.36
CA SER A 70 39.47 -3.19 6.56
C SER A 70 39.93 -2.36 7.76
N SER A 71 39.05 -2.15 8.75
CA SER A 71 39.42 -1.45 9.99
C SER A 71 40.67 -2.04 10.66
N ASN A 72 40.77 -3.36 10.68
CA ASN A 72 41.94 -4.06 11.25
C ASN A 72 43.22 -3.80 10.45
N ASP A 73 43.16 -3.77 9.11
CA ASP A 73 44.33 -3.47 8.28
C ASP A 73 44.74 -1.99 8.39
N TRP A 74 43.75 -1.11 8.60
CA TRP A 74 43.99 0.31 8.87
C TRP A 74 44.69 0.53 10.21
N ASP A 75 44.24 -0.12 11.27
CA ASP A 75 44.85 -0.05 12.60
C ASP A 75 46.28 -0.58 12.60
N GLU A 76 46.51 -1.67 11.88
CA GLU A 76 47.84 -2.23 11.71
C GLU A 76 48.77 -1.29 10.89
N ALA A 77 48.23 -0.62 9.87
CA ALA A 77 48.97 0.39 9.12
C ALA A 77 49.39 1.60 10.01
N ASN A 78 48.48 2.03 10.89
CA ASN A 78 48.79 3.09 11.87
C ASN A 78 49.91 2.67 12.84
N LYS A 79 49.86 1.44 13.37
CA LYS A 79 50.97 0.92 14.21
C LYS A 79 52.31 0.93 13.46
N ARG A 80 52.31 0.52 12.21
CA ARG A 80 53.54 0.54 11.37
C ARG A 80 54.03 1.93 11.11
N LEU A 81 53.10 2.89 10.92
CA LEU A 81 53.47 4.31 10.80
C LEU A 81 54.13 4.85 12.07
N GLU A 82 53.59 4.54 13.26
CA GLU A 82 54.17 4.93 14.55
C GLU A 82 55.60 4.40 14.72
N ILE A 83 55.87 3.18 14.24
CA ILE A 83 57.22 2.62 14.25
C ILE A 83 58.17 3.36 13.33
N ILE A 84 57.75 3.70 12.11
CA ILE A 84 58.63 4.34 11.12
C ILE A 84 58.68 5.86 11.23
N LYS A 85 57.70 6.52 11.84
CA LYS A 85 57.59 7.98 11.94
C LYS A 85 58.84 8.69 12.52
N PRO A 86 59.46 8.19 13.62
CA PRO A 86 60.66 8.81 14.14
C PRO A 86 61.89 8.73 13.21
N ILE A 87 61.86 7.79 12.27
CA ILE A 87 62.98 7.54 11.35
C ILE A 87 62.87 8.38 10.04
N LEU A 88 61.66 8.88 9.75
CA LEU A 88 61.40 9.62 8.51
C LEU A 88 62.19 10.92 8.39
N GLY A 89 62.51 11.59 9.52
CA GLY A 89 63.25 12.84 9.57
C GLY A 89 64.76 12.70 9.83
N VAL A 90 65.26 11.47 10.06
CA VAL A 90 66.67 11.28 10.43
C VAL A 90 67.56 11.19 9.17
N VAL A 91 68.43 12.21 9.00
CA VAL A 91 69.37 12.26 7.87
C VAL A 91 70.73 11.62 8.22
N THR A 92 71.21 11.77 9.47
CA THR A 92 72.48 11.20 9.95
C THR A 92 72.22 10.00 10.86
N ASN A 93 73.04 8.94 10.74
CA ASN A 93 72.94 7.68 11.53
C ASN A 93 71.67 6.86 11.35
N ARG A 94 70.99 6.98 10.20
CA ARG A 94 69.72 6.27 9.88
C ARG A 94 69.80 4.76 10.11
N ILE A 95 70.93 4.13 9.78
CA ILE A 95 71.11 2.67 9.96
C ILE A 95 71.07 2.30 11.45
N LYS A 96 71.68 3.08 12.34
CA LYS A 96 71.70 2.86 13.78
C LYS A 96 70.29 3.04 14.37
N ALA A 97 69.55 4.06 13.93
CA ALA A 97 68.17 4.33 14.35
C ALA A 97 67.21 3.20 13.94
N ILE A 98 67.38 2.65 12.72
CA ILE A 98 66.57 1.54 12.24
C ILE A 98 66.83 0.25 13.05
N LYS A 99 68.12 -0.06 13.35
CA LYS A 99 68.48 -1.22 14.17
C LYS A 99 67.93 -1.11 15.59
N GLN A 100 67.99 0.08 16.19
CA GLN A 100 67.48 0.34 17.53
C GLN A 100 65.95 0.17 17.55
N ARG A 101 65.23 0.76 16.61
CA ARG A 101 63.79 0.66 16.53
C ARG A 101 63.33 -0.78 16.23
N ALA A 102 64.07 -1.52 15.42
CA ALA A 102 63.79 -2.93 15.15
C ALA A 102 63.92 -3.78 16.42
N ALA A 103 64.92 -3.48 17.27
CA ALA A 103 65.09 -4.18 18.55
C ALA A 103 63.94 -3.85 19.54
N GLU A 104 63.50 -2.58 19.60
CA GLU A 104 62.40 -2.13 20.46
C GLU A 104 61.08 -2.84 20.17
N TYR A 105 60.79 -3.12 18.89
CA TYR A 105 59.53 -3.76 18.47
C TYR A 105 59.68 -5.23 18.10
N ASN A 106 60.83 -5.82 18.39
CA ASN A 106 61.16 -7.24 18.08
C ASN A 106 60.95 -7.57 16.59
N LEU A 107 61.35 -6.66 15.71
CA LEU A 107 61.26 -6.78 14.25
C LEU A 107 62.64 -6.94 13.61
N HIS A 108 62.63 -7.57 12.44
CA HIS A 108 63.86 -7.58 11.64
C HIS A 108 64.08 -6.20 10.94
N PRO A 109 65.26 -5.63 10.94
CA PRO A 109 65.55 -4.32 10.31
C PRO A 109 65.05 -4.21 8.88
N SER A 110 65.11 -5.27 8.06
CA SER A 110 64.63 -5.27 6.69
C SER A 110 63.12 -5.02 6.57
N THR A 111 62.34 -5.33 7.62
CA THR A 111 60.91 -5.08 7.66
C THR A 111 60.64 -3.57 7.74
N ILE A 112 61.40 -2.85 8.57
CA ILE A 112 61.32 -1.41 8.70
C ILE A 112 61.79 -0.70 7.42
N TYR A 113 62.88 -1.20 6.79
CA TYR A 113 63.34 -0.66 5.50
C TYR A 113 62.21 -0.79 4.44
N ARG A 114 61.58 -1.93 4.33
CA ARG A 114 60.50 -2.19 3.38
C ARG A 114 59.31 -1.26 3.61
N TRP A 115 58.92 -1.03 4.87
CA TRP A 115 57.85 -0.09 5.19
C TRP A 115 58.20 1.35 4.87
N LEU A 116 59.44 1.77 5.16
CA LEU A 116 59.91 3.12 4.83
C LEU A 116 59.95 3.36 3.32
N GLU A 117 60.38 2.36 2.57
CA GLU A 117 60.41 2.44 1.11
C GLU A 117 59.01 2.50 0.51
N ALA A 118 58.10 1.60 0.94
CA ALA A 118 56.73 1.58 0.49
C ALA A 118 56.03 2.92 0.82
N TYR A 119 56.23 3.47 2.02
CA TYR A 119 55.64 4.73 2.43
C TYR A 119 56.18 5.94 1.62
N LYS A 120 57.48 5.98 1.36
CA LYS A 120 58.08 7.05 0.55
C LYS A 120 57.68 7.00 -0.92
N ASN A 121 57.73 5.78 -1.51
CA ASN A 121 57.42 5.59 -2.93
C ASN A 121 55.96 5.84 -3.26
N SER A 122 55.07 5.75 -2.28
CA SER A 122 53.64 6.04 -2.44
C SER A 122 53.26 7.52 -2.19
N GLY A 123 54.24 8.39 -2.03
CA GLY A 123 53.97 9.81 -1.68
C GLY A 123 53.45 9.99 -0.24
N ASN A 124 53.89 9.14 0.70
CA ASN A 124 53.53 9.15 2.12
C ASN A 124 52.08 8.73 2.40
N LEU A 125 51.55 7.82 1.60
CA LEU A 125 50.22 7.23 1.83
C LEU A 125 50.27 6.13 2.89
N LEU A 126 49.45 6.25 3.94
CA LEU A 126 49.35 5.24 5.01
C LEU A 126 48.96 3.86 4.47
N ALA A 127 48.07 3.83 3.50
CA ALA A 127 47.58 2.57 2.88
C ALA A 127 48.70 1.71 2.27
N SER A 128 49.81 2.33 1.87
CA SER A 128 50.94 1.61 1.24
C SER A 128 51.67 0.63 2.19
N ILE A 129 51.63 0.92 3.50
CA ILE A 129 52.21 0.08 4.55
C ILE A 129 51.21 -0.86 5.24
N ALA A 130 49.96 -0.90 4.78
CA ALA A 130 48.97 -1.83 5.27
C ALA A 130 49.33 -3.30 4.96
N PRO A 131 48.87 -4.29 5.78
CA PRO A 131 49.09 -5.67 5.48
C PRO A 131 48.38 -6.06 4.18
N LYS A 132 49.11 -6.59 3.22
CA LYS A 132 48.53 -7.12 1.96
C LYS A 132 47.90 -8.49 2.18
N ASN A 133 47.01 -8.64 3.17
CA ASN A 133 46.38 -9.91 3.52
C ASN A 133 45.45 -10.44 2.41
N GLN A 134 44.86 -9.56 1.64
CA GLN A 134 44.01 -9.93 0.50
C GLN A 134 44.83 -10.48 -0.69
N ALA A 135 46.08 -10.08 -0.82
CA ALA A 135 46.98 -10.58 -1.88
C ALA A 135 47.73 -11.88 -1.51
N LYS A 136 47.63 -12.30 -0.23
CA LYS A 136 48.27 -13.53 0.23
C LYS A 136 47.39 -14.74 -0.08
N GLY A 137 47.84 -15.61 -0.97
CA GLY A 137 47.19 -16.85 -1.32
C GLY A 137 46.41 -16.80 -2.62
N GLY A 138 46.38 -17.90 -3.34
CA GLY A 138 45.76 -18.05 -4.67
C GLY A 138 44.24 -17.89 -4.73
N ARG A 139 43.69 -16.80 -4.18
CA ARG A 139 42.28 -16.43 -4.36
C ARG A 139 42.04 -16.18 -5.85
N GLY A 140 41.13 -16.95 -6.45
CA GLY A 140 40.81 -16.89 -7.87
C GLY A 140 41.55 -17.89 -8.78
N ARG A 141 42.59 -18.57 -8.30
CA ARG A 141 43.22 -19.69 -9.07
C ARG A 141 42.53 -21.01 -8.70
N LEU A 142 41.89 -21.59 -9.67
CA LEU A 142 41.31 -22.94 -9.56
C LEU A 142 42.49 -23.95 -9.40
N ARG A 143 42.54 -24.64 -8.24
CA ARG A 143 43.56 -25.68 -7.99
C ARG A 143 43.12 -27.06 -8.48
N THR A 144 41.89 -27.16 -8.96
CA THR A 144 41.26 -28.36 -9.50
C THR A 144 41.46 -28.42 -11.00
N VAL A 145 41.59 -29.64 -11.54
CA VAL A 145 41.68 -29.89 -12.97
C VAL A 145 40.40 -29.39 -13.63
N GLU A 146 40.50 -28.80 -14.82
CA GLU A 146 39.39 -28.18 -15.55
C GLU A 146 38.18 -29.09 -15.74
N GLU A 147 38.45 -30.39 -16.05
CA GLU A 147 37.42 -31.42 -16.20
C GLU A 147 36.60 -31.63 -14.90
N VAL A 148 37.25 -31.57 -13.73
CA VAL A 148 36.59 -31.69 -12.43
C VAL A 148 35.73 -30.49 -12.15
N GLU A 149 36.20 -29.28 -12.48
CA GLU A 149 35.39 -28.04 -12.33
C GLU A 149 34.14 -28.05 -13.21
N LEU A 150 34.23 -28.56 -14.44
CA LEU A 150 33.07 -28.74 -15.32
C LEU A 150 32.05 -29.72 -14.73
N ILE A 151 32.49 -30.85 -14.15
CA ILE A 151 31.59 -31.78 -13.46
C ILE A 151 30.95 -31.14 -12.24
N ILE A 152 31.70 -30.38 -11.42
CA ILE A 152 31.18 -29.65 -10.27
C ILE A 152 30.10 -28.68 -10.72
N LYS A 153 30.41 -27.82 -11.70
CA LYS A 153 29.48 -26.79 -12.20
C LYS A 153 28.18 -27.41 -12.71
N LYS A 154 28.30 -28.40 -13.60
CA LYS A 154 27.14 -29.09 -14.18
C LYS A 154 26.28 -29.79 -13.12
N THR A 155 26.92 -30.45 -12.13
CA THR A 155 26.18 -31.15 -11.07
C THR A 155 25.49 -30.17 -10.10
N ILE A 156 26.11 -29.02 -9.81
CA ILE A 156 25.48 -27.95 -9.02
C ILE A 156 24.27 -27.41 -9.77
N GLU A 157 24.40 -27.17 -11.06
CA GLU A 157 23.29 -26.69 -11.89
C GLU A 157 22.11 -27.69 -11.95
N ASP A 158 22.43 -28.99 -12.16
CA ASP A 158 21.42 -30.04 -12.31
C ASP A 158 20.73 -30.41 -11.00
N LEU A 159 21.44 -30.48 -9.88
CA LEU A 159 20.95 -31.04 -8.63
C LEU A 159 20.79 -30.00 -7.53
N TYR A 160 21.82 -29.20 -7.24
CA TYR A 160 21.79 -28.26 -6.14
C TYR A 160 20.82 -27.08 -6.42
N LEU A 161 20.87 -26.55 -7.63
CA LEU A 161 19.99 -25.43 -8.06
C LEU A 161 18.63 -25.91 -8.55
N SER A 162 18.21 -27.11 -8.21
CA SER A 162 16.89 -27.65 -8.53
C SER A 162 15.86 -27.39 -7.44
N LYS A 163 14.58 -27.46 -7.79
CA LYS A 163 13.45 -27.30 -6.84
C LYS A 163 13.38 -28.37 -5.76
N GLN A 164 14.06 -29.52 -5.97
CA GLN A 164 14.16 -30.60 -4.99
C GLN A 164 15.07 -30.27 -3.80
N LYS A 165 15.78 -29.16 -3.85
CA LYS A 165 16.58 -28.61 -2.73
C LYS A 165 17.63 -29.61 -2.17
N TYR A 166 18.38 -30.26 -3.04
CA TYR A 166 19.43 -31.17 -2.63
C TYR A 166 20.40 -30.51 -1.63
N SER A 167 20.81 -31.25 -0.60
CA SER A 167 21.81 -30.77 0.37
C SER A 167 23.20 -30.76 -0.26
N SER A 168 24.10 -29.91 0.28
CA SER A 168 25.51 -29.87 -0.18
C SER A 168 26.19 -31.24 -0.15
N LYS A 169 25.88 -32.05 0.89
CA LYS A 169 26.41 -33.40 1.02
C LYS A 169 25.91 -34.35 -0.08
N LYS A 170 24.61 -34.34 -0.38
CA LYS A 170 24.04 -35.14 -1.48
C LYS A 170 24.60 -34.71 -2.85
N THR A 171 24.78 -33.40 -3.05
CA THR A 171 25.40 -32.87 -4.27
C THR A 171 26.87 -33.33 -4.40
N TYR A 172 27.64 -33.30 -3.31
CA TYR A 172 28.99 -33.81 -3.28
C TYR A 172 29.05 -35.32 -3.65
N MET A 173 28.18 -36.16 -3.08
CA MET A 173 28.11 -37.58 -3.41
C MET A 173 27.84 -37.81 -4.90
N ALA A 174 26.95 -37.02 -5.50
CA ALA A 174 26.69 -37.11 -6.94
C ALA A 174 27.91 -36.68 -7.78
N ILE A 175 28.62 -35.63 -7.36
CA ILE A 175 29.87 -35.20 -8.00
C ILE A 175 30.92 -36.31 -7.92
N ALA A 176 31.11 -36.89 -6.73
CA ALA A 176 32.08 -37.97 -6.53
C ALA A 176 31.76 -39.20 -7.41
N GLN A 177 30.47 -39.54 -7.54
CA GLN A 177 30.04 -40.63 -8.43
C GLN A 177 30.27 -40.31 -9.90
N ARG A 178 29.96 -39.08 -10.35
CA ARG A 178 30.24 -38.65 -11.74
C ARG A 178 31.73 -38.64 -12.06
N CYS A 179 32.57 -38.16 -11.12
CA CYS A 179 34.04 -38.24 -11.27
C CYS A 179 34.53 -39.68 -11.36
N LYS A 180 33.97 -40.58 -10.53
CA LYS A 180 34.33 -42.02 -10.55
C LYS A 180 33.98 -42.67 -11.88
N ASN A 181 32.83 -42.37 -12.43
CA ASN A 181 32.39 -42.85 -13.75
C ASN A 181 33.30 -42.33 -14.87
N ALA A 182 33.81 -41.09 -14.75
CA ALA A 182 34.75 -40.49 -15.68
C ALA A 182 36.21 -40.94 -15.44
N LYS A 183 36.49 -41.83 -14.46
CA LYS A 183 37.83 -42.28 -14.04
C LYS A 183 38.76 -41.15 -13.57
N ILE A 184 38.18 -40.07 -13.01
CA ILE A 184 38.89 -38.89 -12.52
C ILE A 184 38.84 -38.90 -10.99
N LYS A 185 39.92 -38.42 -10.33
CA LYS A 185 39.95 -38.31 -8.87
C LYS A 185 38.90 -37.26 -8.39
N PRO A 186 37.99 -37.62 -7.48
CA PRO A 186 36.98 -36.70 -7.00
C PRO A 186 37.59 -35.57 -6.16
N PRO A 187 36.97 -34.36 -6.16
CA PRO A 187 37.41 -33.25 -5.32
C PRO A 187 37.10 -33.53 -3.85
N SER A 188 37.64 -32.72 -2.94
CA SER A 188 37.26 -32.79 -1.52
C SER A 188 35.85 -32.20 -1.31
N GLU A 189 35.14 -32.66 -0.26
CA GLU A 189 33.83 -32.11 0.11
C GLU A 189 33.90 -30.60 0.37
N ASN A 190 35.00 -30.14 1.01
CA ASN A 190 35.21 -28.72 1.28
C ASN A 190 35.33 -27.89 -0.01
N THR A 191 35.93 -28.44 -1.07
CA THR A 191 36.00 -27.78 -2.38
C THR A 191 34.60 -27.56 -2.95
N VAL A 192 33.75 -28.58 -2.92
CA VAL A 192 32.36 -28.49 -3.41
C VAL A 192 31.55 -27.51 -2.56
N ARG A 193 31.69 -27.57 -1.23
CA ARG A 193 31.03 -26.64 -0.30
C ARG A 193 31.44 -25.19 -0.57
N SER A 194 32.72 -24.93 -0.80
CA SER A 194 33.22 -23.60 -1.16
C SER A 194 32.63 -23.09 -2.49
N ARG A 195 32.48 -23.97 -3.49
CA ARG A 195 31.84 -23.59 -4.77
C ARG A 195 30.36 -23.27 -4.60
N ILE A 196 29.65 -24.02 -3.77
CA ILE A 196 28.25 -23.75 -3.44
C ILE A 196 28.10 -22.42 -2.69
N GLN A 197 29.01 -22.15 -1.74
CA GLN A 197 29.01 -20.89 -0.99
C GLN A 197 29.37 -19.66 -1.83
N SER A 198 30.12 -19.86 -2.91
CA SER A 198 30.44 -18.76 -3.86
C SER A 198 29.31 -18.41 -4.81
N LEU A 199 28.21 -19.18 -4.83
CA LEU A 199 27.03 -18.84 -5.63
C LEU A 199 26.32 -17.62 -5.07
N SER A 200 25.79 -16.79 -5.94
CA SER A 200 24.95 -15.68 -5.55
C SER A 200 23.69 -16.19 -4.84
N ASP A 201 23.44 -15.72 -3.62
CA ASP A 201 22.24 -16.07 -2.84
C ASP A 201 20.95 -15.76 -3.62
N LYS A 202 20.96 -14.70 -4.42
CA LYS A 202 19.85 -14.34 -5.30
C LYS A 202 19.59 -15.42 -6.34
N GLU A 203 20.63 -15.95 -6.96
CA GLU A 203 20.52 -17.00 -7.96
C GLU A 203 20.09 -18.33 -7.34
N VAL A 204 20.65 -18.68 -6.19
CA VAL A 204 20.25 -19.86 -5.40
C VAL A 204 18.77 -19.78 -5.07
N LEU A 205 18.28 -18.64 -4.55
CA LEU A 205 16.88 -18.45 -4.22
C LEU A 205 15.98 -18.52 -5.47
N LYS A 206 16.42 -17.90 -6.57
CA LYS A 206 15.70 -17.88 -7.86
C LYS A 206 15.48 -19.28 -8.41
N ARG A 207 16.50 -20.13 -8.38
CA ARG A 207 16.46 -21.48 -8.94
C ARG A 207 15.78 -22.48 -8.00
N ARG A 208 16.07 -22.44 -6.72
CA ARG A 208 15.56 -23.39 -5.72
C ARG A 208 14.14 -23.10 -5.26
N GLU A 209 13.73 -21.84 -5.24
CA GLU A 209 12.39 -21.43 -4.83
C GLU A 209 11.60 -20.88 -6.03
N SER A 210 11.75 -19.61 -6.31
CA SER A 210 11.12 -18.97 -7.46
C SER A 210 11.79 -17.63 -7.80
N ALA A 211 11.68 -17.22 -9.07
CA ALA A 211 12.12 -15.90 -9.51
C ALA A 211 11.42 -14.79 -8.71
N ARG A 212 10.14 -14.99 -8.37
CA ARG A 212 9.32 -14.03 -7.60
C ARG A 212 9.86 -13.84 -6.18
N MET A 213 10.29 -14.92 -5.50
CA MET A 213 10.86 -14.82 -4.16
C MET A 213 12.25 -14.17 -4.18
N ALA A 214 13.08 -14.49 -5.17
CA ALA A 214 14.38 -13.86 -5.34
C ALA A 214 14.25 -12.36 -5.62
N ASP A 215 13.34 -11.97 -6.51
CA ASP A 215 13.06 -10.57 -6.79
C ASP A 215 12.53 -9.85 -5.55
N ARG A 216 11.63 -10.46 -4.79
CA ARG A 216 11.11 -9.87 -3.55
C ARG A 216 12.20 -9.62 -2.51
N LYS A 217 13.19 -10.53 -2.38
CA LYS A 217 14.24 -10.43 -1.36
C LYS A 217 15.41 -9.51 -1.76
N TYR A 218 15.78 -9.54 -3.06
CA TYR A 218 16.99 -8.87 -3.55
C TYR A 218 16.73 -7.70 -4.50
N ARG A 219 15.47 -7.38 -4.73
CA ARG A 219 15.13 -6.20 -5.51
C ARG A 219 15.42 -4.97 -4.69
N ASN A 220 16.13 -4.02 -5.29
CA ASN A 220 16.23 -2.68 -4.74
C ASN A 220 14.82 -2.13 -4.54
N THR A 221 14.55 -1.57 -3.37
CA THR A 221 13.31 -0.86 -3.07
C THR A 221 13.28 0.52 -3.74
N ASP A 222 13.96 0.66 -4.88
CA ASP A 222 14.00 1.86 -5.67
C ASP A 222 12.62 2.16 -6.26
N GLY A 223 12.08 3.19 -5.80
CA GLY A 223 10.81 3.78 -6.11
C GLY A 223 10.26 4.35 -4.82
N MET A 224 10.47 5.64 -4.62
CA MET A 224 9.69 6.34 -3.60
C MET A 224 8.24 6.04 -3.91
N PHE A 225 7.58 5.33 -3.01
CA PHE A 225 6.14 5.27 -2.98
C PHE A 225 5.63 6.71 -3.17
N PRO A 226 4.61 6.96 -3.99
CA PRO A 226 4.06 8.30 -4.09
C PRO A 226 3.67 8.75 -2.69
N ALA A 227 4.56 9.50 -2.08
CA ALA A 227 4.28 10.16 -0.81
C ALA A 227 3.35 11.32 -1.17
N GLY A 228 2.15 11.35 -0.58
CA GLY A 228 1.30 12.51 -0.68
C GLY A 228 2.07 13.75 -0.20
N LYS A 229 2.12 14.79 -1.00
CA LYS A 229 2.84 16.03 -0.67
C LYS A 229 2.04 16.90 0.31
N TYR A 230 0.73 16.74 0.33
CA TYR A 230 -0.25 17.45 1.13
C TYR A 230 -1.50 16.58 1.35
N PRO A 231 -2.40 16.94 2.26
CA PRO A 231 -3.66 16.22 2.44
C PRO A 231 -4.46 16.10 1.14
N LEU A 232 -5.03 14.93 0.89
CA LEU A 232 -5.82 14.62 -0.31
C LEU A 232 -5.05 14.63 -1.64
N ASP A 233 -3.71 14.71 -1.63
CA ASP A 233 -2.90 14.58 -2.85
C ASP A 233 -2.95 13.14 -3.39
N PHE A 234 -2.81 12.18 -2.49
CA PHE A 234 -2.85 10.76 -2.82
C PHE A 234 -3.55 9.96 -1.73
N ILE A 235 -4.65 9.29 -2.10
CA ILE A 235 -5.34 8.36 -1.21
C ILE A 235 -5.16 6.92 -1.69
N GLN A 236 -5.22 5.97 -0.78
CA GLN A 236 -5.25 4.54 -1.11
C GLN A 236 -6.56 3.91 -0.66
N ILE A 237 -7.06 2.98 -1.47
CA ILE A 237 -8.21 2.15 -1.14
C ILE A 237 -7.79 0.69 -1.25
N ASP A 238 -8.25 -0.11 -0.29
CA ASP A 238 -8.01 -1.55 -0.28
C ASP A 238 -9.16 -2.31 0.38
N HIS A 239 -9.23 -3.62 0.14
CA HIS A 239 -10.23 -4.53 0.66
C HIS A 239 -9.61 -5.65 1.48
N THR A 240 -10.28 -6.05 2.54
CA THR A 240 -9.85 -7.20 3.33
C THR A 240 -11.06 -7.92 3.94
N PRO A 241 -11.08 -9.26 3.99
CA PRO A 241 -12.01 -9.97 4.86
C PRO A 241 -11.65 -9.68 6.32
N MET A 242 -12.61 -9.32 7.14
CA MET A 242 -12.39 -9.07 8.57
C MET A 242 -12.28 -10.39 9.33
N ASP A 243 -11.39 -10.43 10.32
CA ASP A 243 -11.13 -11.62 11.13
C ASP A 243 -12.15 -11.80 12.26
N ILE A 244 -13.43 -11.62 11.95
CA ILE A 244 -14.53 -11.75 12.90
C ILE A 244 -15.77 -12.34 12.22
N ILE A 245 -16.55 -13.13 12.95
CA ILE A 245 -17.87 -13.58 12.56
C ILE A 245 -18.90 -12.65 13.19
N VAL A 246 -19.79 -12.09 12.37
CA VAL A 246 -20.90 -11.27 12.85
C VAL A 246 -22.18 -12.06 12.92
N VAL A 247 -23.11 -11.60 13.76
CA VAL A 247 -24.42 -12.20 13.96
C VAL A 247 -25.51 -11.31 13.37
N ASP A 248 -26.66 -11.93 13.03
CA ASP A 248 -27.84 -11.16 12.69
C ASP A 248 -28.45 -10.51 13.95
N GLU A 249 -29.18 -9.42 13.75
CA GLU A 249 -29.71 -8.63 14.86
C GLU A 249 -31.01 -9.17 15.46
N VAL A 250 -31.71 -10.01 14.71
CA VAL A 250 -33.02 -10.49 15.13
C VAL A 250 -32.88 -11.78 15.97
N TYR A 251 -31.98 -12.68 15.54
CA TYR A 251 -31.84 -14.00 16.13
C TYR A 251 -30.49 -14.27 16.78
N GLY A 252 -29.54 -13.32 16.69
CA GLY A 252 -28.21 -13.46 17.25
C GLY A 252 -27.38 -14.60 16.64
N GLN A 253 -27.75 -15.06 15.45
CA GLN A 253 -27.11 -16.21 14.81
C GLN A 253 -25.95 -15.82 13.89
N PRO A 254 -24.86 -16.59 13.84
CA PRO A 254 -23.71 -16.28 12.98
C PRO A 254 -24.10 -16.21 11.51
N ILE A 255 -23.78 -15.08 10.84
CA ILE A 255 -24.05 -14.87 9.41
C ILE A 255 -22.80 -14.99 8.54
N GLY A 256 -21.63 -14.79 9.08
CA GLY A 256 -20.38 -14.93 8.35
C GLY A 256 -19.37 -13.86 8.65
N ARG A 257 -18.28 -13.88 7.90
CA ARG A 257 -17.20 -12.86 7.98
C ARG A 257 -17.54 -11.72 7.04
N PRO A 258 -17.53 -10.46 7.52
CA PRO A 258 -17.69 -9.31 6.66
C PRO A 258 -16.38 -8.95 5.94
N TYR A 259 -16.50 -8.15 4.88
CA TYR A 259 -15.40 -7.51 4.18
C TYR A 259 -15.35 -6.05 4.56
N LEU A 260 -14.15 -5.55 4.78
CA LEU A 260 -13.84 -4.13 5.00
C LEU A 260 -13.26 -3.55 3.71
N THR A 261 -13.83 -2.45 3.25
CA THR A 261 -13.22 -1.54 2.26
C THR A 261 -12.81 -0.29 3.00
N ILE A 262 -11.57 0.13 2.89
CA ILE A 262 -11.04 1.29 3.63
C ILE A 262 -10.28 2.22 2.69
N ALA A 263 -10.43 3.53 2.91
CA ALA A 263 -9.72 4.59 2.20
C ALA A 263 -8.88 5.41 3.18
N MET A 264 -7.62 5.65 2.84
CA MET A 264 -6.66 6.36 3.69
C MET A 264 -5.93 7.45 2.90
N ASP A 265 -5.78 8.62 3.50
CA ASP A 265 -4.89 9.68 3.01
C ASP A 265 -3.43 9.33 3.31
N ILE A 266 -2.60 9.33 2.27
CA ILE A 266 -1.20 8.91 2.39
C ILE A 266 -0.32 9.96 3.05
N TYR A 267 -0.66 11.23 2.97
CA TYR A 267 0.09 12.29 3.61
C TYR A 267 -0.05 12.24 5.14
N SER A 268 -1.28 12.23 5.62
CA SER A 268 -1.58 12.32 7.06
C SER A 268 -1.70 10.97 7.75
N ARG A 269 -1.93 9.89 7.01
CA ARG A 269 -2.36 8.58 7.53
C ARG A 269 -3.77 8.56 8.11
N MET A 270 -4.54 9.63 7.93
CA MET A 270 -5.95 9.66 8.32
C MET A 270 -6.77 8.67 7.51
N VAL A 271 -7.63 7.92 8.17
CA VAL A 271 -8.68 7.17 7.49
C VAL A 271 -9.72 8.16 7.00
N MET A 272 -9.98 8.17 5.70
CA MET A 272 -10.98 9.05 5.10
C MET A 272 -12.39 8.48 5.16
N GLY A 273 -12.49 7.17 5.05
CA GLY A 273 -13.75 6.45 5.06
C GLY A 273 -13.56 4.95 5.01
N PHE A 274 -14.62 4.23 5.35
CA PHE A 274 -14.67 2.78 5.24
C PHE A 274 -16.10 2.30 4.93
N PHE A 275 -16.19 1.07 4.45
CA PHE A 275 -17.46 0.40 4.23
C PHE A 275 -17.35 -1.06 4.62
N ILE A 276 -18.31 -1.58 5.39
CA ILE A 276 -18.36 -2.97 5.82
C ILE A 276 -19.55 -3.65 5.15
N SER A 277 -19.30 -4.80 4.54
CA SER A 277 -20.34 -5.60 3.85
C SER A 277 -20.12 -7.08 4.07
N LEU A 278 -21.20 -7.86 4.03
CA LEU A 278 -21.13 -9.32 3.98
C LEU A 278 -20.89 -9.85 2.57
N ASP A 279 -21.07 -9.00 1.56
CA ASP A 279 -20.80 -9.34 0.17
C ASP A 279 -19.32 -9.17 -0.15
N GLU A 280 -18.89 -9.96 -1.13
CA GLU A 280 -17.54 -9.83 -1.68
C GLU A 280 -17.29 -8.40 -2.23
N PRO A 281 -16.05 -7.92 -2.19
CA PRO A 281 -15.69 -6.63 -2.73
C PRO A 281 -16.20 -6.43 -4.15
N SER A 282 -16.74 -5.26 -4.42
CA SER A 282 -17.30 -4.90 -5.72
C SER A 282 -17.19 -3.39 -5.94
N TYR A 283 -17.50 -2.93 -7.15
CA TYR A 283 -17.60 -1.48 -7.41
C TYR A 283 -18.53 -0.79 -6.39
N PHE A 284 -19.59 -1.45 -5.95
CA PHE A 284 -20.51 -0.88 -4.97
C PHE A 284 -19.82 -0.61 -3.61
N SER A 285 -19.02 -1.54 -3.10
CA SER A 285 -18.28 -1.32 -1.85
C SER A 285 -17.27 -0.18 -1.97
N VAL A 286 -16.59 -0.06 -3.12
CA VAL A 286 -15.71 1.07 -3.43
C VAL A 286 -16.48 2.38 -3.46
N SER A 287 -17.63 2.41 -4.13
CA SER A 287 -18.46 3.61 -4.25
C SER A 287 -18.99 4.10 -2.91
N GLN A 288 -19.38 3.20 -2.02
CA GLN A 288 -19.83 3.54 -0.67
C GLN A 288 -18.68 4.07 0.20
N CYS A 289 -17.51 3.43 0.12
CA CYS A 289 -16.30 3.90 0.80
C CYS A 289 -15.89 5.31 0.30
N LEU A 290 -15.88 5.54 -1.01
CA LEU A 290 -15.58 6.85 -1.60
C LEU A 290 -16.62 7.91 -1.23
N THR A 291 -17.90 7.54 -1.21
CA THR A 291 -18.98 8.45 -0.77
C THR A 291 -18.71 8.93 0.66
N GLN A 292 -18.40 8.01 1.56
CA GLN A 292 -18.07 8.35 2.94
C GLN A 292 -16.75 9.14 3.01
N ALA A 293 -15.74 8.76 2.25
CA ALA A 293 -14.43 9.42 2.25
C ALA A 293 -14.52 10.92 1.84
N MET A 294 -15.31 11.23 0.83
CA MET A 294 -15.35 12.58 0.24
C MET A 294 -16.37 13.51 0.89
N LEU A 295 -17.40 12.97 1.54
CA LEU A 295 -18.44 13.78 2.22
C LEU A 295 -18.07 14.05 3.69
N SER A 296 -18.76 15.05 4.30
CA SER A 296 -18.70 15.30 5.74
C SER A 296 -19.26 14.10 6.52
N LYS A 297 -18.61 13.73 7.62
CA LYS A 297 -19.01 12.59 8.45
C LYS A 297 -19.98 12.92 9.56
N GLU A 298 -20.35 14.19 9.74
CA GLU A 298 -21.22 14.62 10.84
C GLU A 298 -22.55 13.86 10.89
N LYS A 299 -23.23 13.72 9.74
CA LYS A 299 -24.50 12.97 9.65
C LYS A 299 -24.29 11.48 9.92
N TYR A 300 -23.18 10.93 9.45
CA TYR A 300 -22.82 9.53 9.62
C TYR A 300 -22.54 9.20 11.10
N LEU A 301 -21.73 10.00 11.78
CA LEU A 301 -21.43 9.82 13.20
C LEU A 301 -22.69 9.91 14.08
N ARG A 302 -23.55 10.89 13.81
CA ARG A 302 -24.84 10.99 14.50
C ARG A 302 -25.72 9.75 14.30
N SER A 303 -25.72 9.16 13.09
CA SER A 303 -26.53 7.95 12.81
C SER A 303 -26.01 6.70 13.52
N LEU A 304 -24.72 6.67 13.85
CA LEU A 304 -24.08 5.60 14.64
C LEU A 304 -24.04 5.90 16.13
N GLU A 305 -24.44 7.11 16.56
CA GLU A 305 -24.31 7.56 17.95
C GLU A 305 -22.85 7.45 18.44
N VAL A 306 -21.91 7.95 17.62
CA VAL A 306 -20.47 8.00 17.91
C VAL A 306 -20.12 9.43 18.25
N ASP A 307 -19.50 9.62 19.41
CA ASP A 307 -18.98 10.90 19.87
C ASP A 307 -17.57 11.14 19.30
N GLY A 308 -17.31 12.35 18.85
CA GLY A 308 -16.01 12.76 18.33
C GLY A 308 -16.12 13.44 16.97
N GLU A 309 -14.99 13.87 16.47
CA GLU A 309 -14.87 14.59 15.20
C GLU A 309 -14.06 13.78 14.20
N TRP A 310 -14.58 13.71 12.98
CA TRP A 310 -13.87 13.07 11.87
C TRP A 310 -13.69 14.09 10.74
N ASN A 311 -12.72 14.96 10.93
CA ASN A 311 -12.54 16.19 10.16
C ASN A 311 -11.72 16.02 8.88
N ILE A 312 -11.97 14.96 8.10
CA ILE A 312 -11.38 14.76 6.79
C ILE A 312 -12.47 14.53 5.75
N TRP A 313 -12.51 15.36 4.72
CA TRP A 313 -13.43 15.29 3.59
C TRP A 313 -12.79 15.93 2.36
N GLY A 314 -13.46 15.84 1.22
CA GLY A 314 -13.06 16.49 -0.01
C GLY A 314 -12.62 15.52 -1.11
N ILE A 315 -12.54 16.03 -2.32
CA ILE A 315 -12.17 15.27 -3.51
C ILE A 315 -10.64 15.11 -3.53
N PRO A 316 -10.12 13.88 -3.53
CA PRO A 316 -8.68 13.65 -3.64
C PRO A 316 -8.20 13.92 -5.07
N LYS A 317 -6.92 14.29 -5.20
CA LYS A 317 -6.31 14.46 -6.51
C LYS A 317 -6.07 13.11 -7.18
N THR A 318 -5.53 12.14 -6.45
CA THR A 318 -5.17 10.83 -7.00
C THR A 318 -5.64 9.71 -6.09
N ILE A 319 -6.20 8.65 -6.66
CA ILE A 319 -6.58 7.42 -5.95
C ILE A 319 -5.64 6.29 -6.37
N GLY A 320 -4.91 5.72 -5.42
CA GLY A 320 -4.09 4.53 -5.57
C GLY A 320 -4.92 3.26 -5.35
N LEU A 321 -4.98 2.41 -6.37
CA LEU A 321 -5.78 1.19 -6.40
C LEU A 321 -4.90 -0.02 -6.67
N ASP A 322 -5.32 -1.19 -6.19
CA ASP A 322 -4.71 -2.42 -6.66
C ASP A 322 -5.26 -2.83 -8.03
N ASN A 323 -4.78 -3.96 -8.57
CA ASN A 323 -5.22 -4.44 -9.88
C ASN A 323 -6.46 -5.34 -9.84
N ALA A 324 -7.23 -5.34 -8.76
CA ALA A 324 -8.42 -6.14 -8.63
C ALA A 324 -9.51 -5.70 -9.64
N ALA A 325 -10.36 -6.66 -10.04
CA ALA A 325 -11.33 -6.46 -11.11
C ALA A 325 -12.37 -5.37 -10.78
N GLU A 326 -12.76 -5.25 -9.51
CA GLU A 326 -13.72 -4.28 -9.00
C GLU A 326 -13.28 -2.82 -9.20
N PHE A 327 -11.97 -2.57 -9.21
CA PHE A 327 -11.42 -1.24 -9.47
C PHE A 327 -11.30 -0.91 -10.96
N ARG A 328 -11.31 -1.90 -11.85
CA ARG A 328 -11.18 -1.69 -13.31
C ARG A 328 -12.50 -1.38 -14.02
N GLY A 329 -13.58 -1.26 -13.26
CA GLY A 329 -14.90 -0.98 -13.79
C GLY A 329 -14.99 0.39 -14.47
N LYS A 330 -15.74 0.46 -15.57
CA LYS A 330 -15.99 1.71 -16.32
C LYS A 330 -16.68 2.77 -15.45
N ASP A 331 -17.47 2.35 -14.47
CA ASP A 331 -18.19 3.26 -13.57
C ASP A 331 -17.23 4.07 -12.71
N LEU A 332 -16.21 3.44 -12.12
CA LEU A 332 -15.20 4.14 -11.34
C LEU A 332 -14.42 5.14 -12.21
N GLN A 333 -14.03 4.73 -13.41
CA GLN A 333 -13.31 5.61 -14.34
C GLN A 333 -14.14 6.83 -14.73
N ARG A 334 -15.42 6.65 -15.07
CA ARG A 334 -16.34 7.75 -15.43
C ARG A 334 -16.53 8.74 -14.28
N VAL A 335 -16.67 8.24 -13.06
CA VAL A 335 -16.82 9.09 -11.86
C VAL A 335 -15.53 9.86 -11.58
N CYS A 336 -14.38 9.19 -11.60
CA CYS A 336 -13.10 9.83 -11.38
C CYS A 336 -12.80 10.91 -12.44
N GLU A 337 -13.08 10.64 -13.70
CA GLU A 337 -12.96 11.62 -14.79
C GLU A 337 -13.87 12.82 -14.57
N HIS A 338 -15.14 12.59 -14.17
CA HIS A 338 -16.10 13.65 -13.92
C HIS A 338 -15.67 14.60 -12.79
N TYR A 339 -15.07 14.07 -11.73
CA TYR A 339 -14.61 14.84 -10.58
C TYR A 339 -13.12 15.24 -10.64
N GLY A 340 -12.45 14.99 -11.77
CA GLY A 340 -11.04 15.36 -11.97
C GLY A 340 -10.06 14.56 -11.10
N ILE A 341 -10.40 13.30 -10.78
CA ILE A 341 -9.59 12.41 -9.94
C ILE A 341 -8.71 11.54 -10.84
N GLU A 342 -7.42 11.54 -10.59
CA GLU A 342 -6.47 10.65 -11.27
C GLU A 342 -6.49 9.24 -10.66
N LEU A 343 -6.59 8.21 -11.50
CA LEU A 343 -6.48 6.81 -11.07
C LEU A 343 -5.05 6.31 -11.26
N ASN A 344 -4.43 5.87 -10.18
CA ASN A 344 -3.10 5.29 -10.18
C ASN A 344 -3.15 3.79 -9.82
N TRP A 345 -2.88 2.95 -10.80
CA TRP A 345 -2.89 1.50 -10.64
C TRP A 345 -1.57 0.99 -10.08
N ARG A 346 -1.60 0.19 -9.04
CA ARG A 346 -0.40 -0.45 -8.49
C ARG A 346 0.24 -1.33 -9.56
N PRO A 347 1.55 -1.25 -9.79
CA PRO A 347 2.23 -2.17 -10.68
C PRO A 347 2.09 -3.62 -10.19
N VAL A 348 1.82 -4.54 -11.13
CA VAL A 348 1.68 -5.97 -10.83
C VAL A 348 2.93 -6.50 -10.13
N ALA A 349 2.76 -7.32 -9.09
CA ALA A 349 3.83 -7.94 -8.30
C ALA A 349 4.74 -6.96 -7.52
N ARG A 350 4.24 -5.77 -7.16
CA ARG A 350 4.94 -4.80 -6.30
C ARG A 350 4.16 -4.54 -5.00
N PRO A 351 4.19 -5.45 -4.02
CA PRO A 351 3.42 -5.32 -2.78
C PRO A 351 3.82 -4.09 -1.95
N GLN A 352 5.06 -3.60 -2.08
CA GLN A 352 5.52 -2.42 -1.34
C GLN A 352 4.68 -1.16 -1.61
N PHE A 353 4.00 -1.07 -2.74
CA PHE A 353 3.11 0.07 -3.06
C PHE A 353 1.81 0.08 -2.24
N GLY A 354 1.45 -1.02 -1.58
CA GLY A 354 0.32 -1.14 -0.65
C GLY A 354 0.68 -1.00 0.83
N GLY A 355 1.96 -0.91 1.17
CA GLY A 355 2.45 -1.08 2.54
C GLY A 355 1.85 -0.14 3.59
N HIS A 356 1.32 1.02 3.19
CA HIS A 356 0.70 1.95 4.13
C HIS A 356 -0.72 1.51 4.51
N ILE A 357 -1.55 1.22 3.52
CA ILE A 357 -2.92 0.76 3.78
C ILE A 357 -2.95 -0.65 4.37
N GLU A 358 -2.05 -1.54 3.94
CA GLU A 358 -1.89 -2.87 4.54
C GLU A 358 -1.52 -2.79 6.02
N ARG A 359 -0.71 -1.80 6.42
CA ARG A 359 -0.33 -1.60 7.82
C ARG A 359 -1.50 -1.16 8.69
N ILE A 360 -2.34 -0.24 8.24
CA ILE A 360 -3.53 0.17 9.00
C ILE A 360 -4.54 -0.98 9.08
N ILE A 361 -4.77 -1.69 7.98
CA ILE A 361 -5.61 -2.89 7.95
C ILE A 361 -5.10 -3.90 8.98
N GLY A 362 -3.80 -4.21 8.97
CA GLY A 362 -3.19 -5.13 9.94
C GLY A 362 -3.28 -4.64 11.38
N THR A 363 -3.26 -3.33 11.61
CA THR A 363 -3.44 -2.76 12.95
C THR A 363 -4.90 -2.89 13.39
N ALA A 364 -5.86 -2.51 12.56
CA ALA A 364 -7.28 -2.66 12.84
C ALA A 364 -7.67 -4.14 13.06
N MET A 365 -7.13 -5.09 12.27
CA MET A 365 -7.41 -6.51 12.45
C MET A 365 -6.86 -7.05 13.78
N ARG A 366 -5.72 -6.56 14.26
CA ARG A 366 -5.20 -6.95 15.60
C ARG A 366 -6.15 -6.52 16.72
N GLU A 367 -6.75 -5.34 16.61
CA GLU A 367 -7.77 -4.89 17.56
C GLU A 367 -9.06 -5.71 17.43
N VAL A 368 -9.48 -6.05 16.21
CA VAL A 368 -10.62 -6.95 15.95
C VAL A 368 -10.41 -8.33 16.60
N HIS A 369 -9.16 -8.80 16.73
CA HIS A 369 -8.88 -10.06 17.41
C HIS A 369 -9.22 -10.05 18.92
N THR A 370 -9.41 -8.90 19.51
CA THR A 370 -9.85 -8.79 20.93
C THR A 370 -11.38 -8.92 21.07
N LEU A 371 -12.12 -8.86 19.97
CA LEU A 371 -13.58 -8.92 19.97
C LEU A 371 -14.10 -10.35 20.03
N PRO A 372 -15.25 -10.58 20.66
CA PRO A 372 -15.90 -11.89 20.65
C PRO A 372 -16.32 -12.29 19.24
N GLY A 373 -16.08 -13.55 18.88
CA GLY A 373 -16.36 -14.06 17.53
C GLY A 373 -15.19 -13.92 16.55
N THR A 374 -14.01 -13.48 17.02
CA THR A 374 -12.80 -13.40 16.18
C THR A 374 -12.44 -14.76 15.57
N THR A 375 -11.93 -14.72 14.33
CA THR A 375 -11.44 -15.93 13.64
C THR A 375 -9.91 -16.05 13.71
N PHE A 376 -9.24 -15.05 14.27
CA PHE A 376 -7.78 -14.89 14.28
C PHE A 376 -7.15 -14.90 12.87
N SER A 377 -5.89 -14.51 12.75
CA SER A 377 -5.20 -14.48 11.46
C SER A 377 -4.82 -15.87 10.94
N ASN A 378 -4.65 -16.84 11.84
CA ASN A 378 -4.26 -18.20 11.47
C ASN A 378 -4.81 -19.26 12.43
N ILE A 379 -4.80 -20.52 11.97
CA ILE A 379 -5.32 -21.67 12.71
C ILE A 379 -4.56 -21.90 14.03
N GLN A 380 -3.25 -21.62 14.07
CA GLN A 380 -2.45 -21.81 15.28
C GLN A 380 -2.82 -20.84 16.41
N GLN A 381 -3.11 -19.57 16.04
CA GLN A 381 -3.59 -18.57 17.01
C GLN A 381 -5.02 -18.85 17.47
N ARG A 382 -5.86 -19.38 16.56
CA ARG A 382 -7.24 -19.73 16.88
C ARG A 382 -7.34 -20.89 17.88
N GLY A 383 -6.46 -21.90 17.76
CA GLY A 383 -6.52 -23.10 18.61
C GLY A 383 -7.90 -23.74 18.63
N GLU A 384 -8.44 -24.01 19.81
CA GLU A 384 -9.78 -24.60 20.02
C GLU A 384 -10.91 -23.57 20.10
N TYR A 385 -10.62 -22.27 19.88
CA TYR A 385 -11.63 -21.22 19.98
C TYR A 385 -12.70 -21.36 18.88
N LYS A 386 -13.96 -21.54 19.30
CA LYS A 386 -15.13 -21.69 18.41
C LYS A 386 -15.74 -20.32 18.09
N SER A 387 -15.19 -19.63 17.09
CA SER A 387 -15.58 -18.26 16.71
C SER A 387 -17.09 -18.09 16.51
N GLU A 388 -17.76 -19.07 15.92
CA GLU A 388 -19.22 -19.04 15.69
C GLU A 388 -20.02 -19.06 17.00
N LYS A 389 -19.54 -19.77 18.04
CA LYS A 389 -20.21 -19.86 19.34
C LYS A 389 -20.11 -18.56 20.12
N TYR A 390 -18.98 -17.86 20.00
CA TYR A 390 -18.71 -16.64 20.75
C TYR A 390 -19.04 -15.36 19.96
N ALA A 391 -19.58 -15.48 18.75
CA ALA A 391 -19.95 -14.33 17.93
C ALA A 391 -21.17 -13.62 18.53
N THR A 392 -21.01 -12.33 18.87
CA THR A 392 -22.08 -11.49 19.44
C THR A 392 -22.22 -10.15 18.73
N MET A 393 -21.21 -9.75 17.92
CA MET A 393 -21.22 -8.48 17.23
C MET A 393 -22.13 -8.49 16.01
N THR A 394 -23.09 -7.58 15.95
CA THR A 394 -23.85 -7.33 14.72
C THR A 394 -23.06 -6.49 13.76
N LEU A 395 -23.45 -6.45 12.47
CA LEU A 395 -22.76 -5.61 11.47
C LEU A 395 -22.74 -4.12 11.89
N LYS A 396 -23.83 -3.63 12.45
CA LYS A 396 -23.94 -2.23 12.94
C LYS A 396 -23.07 -1.99 14.16
N SER A 397 -23.05 -2.93 15.11
CA SER A 397 -22.19 -2.80 16.28
C SER A 397 -20.71 -2.81 15.91
N LEU A 398 -20.33 -3.63 14.92
CA LEU A 398 -18.97 -3.65 14.39
C LEU A 398 -18.63 -2.35 13.64
N GLU A 399 -19.56 -1.79 12.87
CA GLU A 399 -19.40 -0.51 12.18
C GLU A 399 -19.24 0.63 13.19
N LYS A 400 -20.05 0.67 14.24
CA LYS A 400 -19.92 1.64 15.34
C LYS A 400 -18.56 1.51 16.03
N TRP A 401 -18.18 0.29 16.40
CA TRP A 401 -16.90 0.02 17.06
C TRP A 401 -15.71 0.45 16.19
N LEU A 402 -15.74 0.14 14.89
CA LEU A 402 -14.65 0.54 13.99
C LEU A 402 -14.56 2.07 13.83
N ALA A 403 -15.70 2.76 13.77
CA ALA A 403 -15.72 4.22 13.73
C ALA A 403 -15.12 4.83 15.02
N GLU A 404 -15.52 4.33 16.20
CA GLU A 404 -14.94 4.72 17.49
C GLU A 404 -13.43 4.47 17.55
N TYR A 405 -12.99 3.29 17.13
CA TYR A 405 -11.57 2.96 17.09
C TYR A 405 -10.77 3.89 16.19
N ILE A 406 -11.27 4.17 14.99
CA ILE A 406 -10.59 5.06 14.03
C ILE A 406 -10.45 6.46 14.61
N ILE A 407 -11.54 7.03 15.13
CA ILE A 407 -11.61 8.45 15.53
C ILE A 407 -10.89 8.67 16.86
N ASN A 408 -11.21 7.85 17.85
CA ASN A 408 -10.80 8.09 19.23
C ASN A 408 -9.49 7.39 19.61
N VAL A 409 -9.04 6.40 18.84
CA VAL A 409 -7.80 5.67 19.09
C VAL A 409 -6.79 5.89 17.98
N TYR A 410 -7.06 5.42 16.77
CA TYR A 410 -6.06 5.42 15.69
C TYR A 410 -5.63 6.83 15.27
N HIS A 411 -6.57 7.76 15.07
CA HIS A 411 -6.24 9.13 14.64
C HIS A 411 -5.45 9.90 15.70
N LYS A 412 -5.57 9.53 16.97
CA LYS A 412 -4.92 10.19 18.12
C LYS A 412 -3.64 9.51 18.61
N GLN A 413 -3.29 8.33 18.08
CA GLN A 413 -2.03 7.66 18.40
C GLN A 413 -0.88 8.18 17.55
N ILE A 414 0.33 8.25 18.15
CA ILE A 414 1.55 8.61 17.41
C ILE A 414 1.87 7.50 16.39
N HIS A 415 1.90 7.86 15.13
CA HIS A 415 2.23 6.96 14.05
C HIS A 415 3.73 7.03 13.73
N SER A 416 4.45 5.91 13.88
CA SER A 416 5.92 5.83 13.73
C SER A 416 6.45 6.31 12.37
N GLY A 417 5.65 6.22 11.32
CA GLY A 417 6.05 6.64 9.96
C GLY A 417 5.96 8.13 9.69
N ILE A 418 5.27 8.90 10.56
CA ILE A 418 5.12 10.35 10.44
C ILE A 418 5.52 11.09 11.72
N ASN A 419 5.90 10.36 12.79
CA ASN A 419 6.36 10.86 14.10
C ASN A 419 5.38 11.83 14.80
N CYS A 420 4.11 11.78 14.46
CA CYS A 420 3.03 12.52 15.10
C CYS A 420 1.71 11.75 14.93
N THR A 421 0.62 12.28 15.49
CA THR A 421 -0.70 11.70 15.28
C THR A 421 -1.21 11.99 13.86
N PRO A 422 -1.98 11.08 13.24
CA PRO A 422 -2.59 11.32 11.94
C PRO A 422 -3.40 12.61 11.88
N GLU A 423 -4.21 12.89 12.91
CA GLU A 423 -5.02 14.10 13.02
C GLU A 423 -4.15 15.37 13.00
N HIS A 424 -3.14 15.44 13.85
CA HIS A 424 -2.22 16.58 13.88
C HIS A 424 -1.47 16.78 12.56
N LYS A 425 -1.05 15.67 11.90
CA LYS A 425 -0.41 15.75 10.58
C LYS A 425 -1.35 16.32 9.52
N TYR A 426 -2.63 15.93 9.59
CA TYR A 426 -3.65 16.47 8.70
C TYR A 426 -3.88 17.97 8.93
N GLU A 427 -4.01 18.38 10.19
CA GLU A 427 -4.18 19.79 10.58
C GLU A 427 -3.02 20.67 10.08
N ILE A 428 -1.76 20.24 10.29
CA ILE A 428 -0.59 20.94 9.76
C ILE A 428 -0.68 21.05 8.24
N GLY A 429 -1.10 19.99 7.56
CA GLY A 429 -1.22 20.01 6.10
C GLY A 429 -2.32 20.94 5.59
N ILE A 430 -3.39 21.14 6.35
CA ILE A 430 -4.51 22.04 6.02
C ILE A 430 -4.20 23.47 6.42
N PHE A 431 -3.79 23.72 7.67
CA PHE A 431 -3.66 25.06 8.25
C PHE A 431 -2.23 25.61 8.23
N GLY A 432 -1.25 24.73 8.01
CA GLY A 432 0.17 25.07 8.17
C GLY A 432 0.66 24.92 9.61
N ASP A 433 1.97 25.06 9.79
CA ASP A 433 2.63 25.03 11.10
C ASP A 433 3.04 26.43 11.60
N GLY A 434 2.71 27.46 10.82
CA GLY A 434 3.06 28.83 11.10
C GLY A 434 4.55 29.17 10.95
N LYS A 435 5.40 28.17 10.59
CA LYS A 435 6.86 28.32 10.48
C LYS A 435 7.42 27.90 9.13
N THR A 436 7.14 26.68 8.70
CA THR A 436 7.74 26.08 7.50
C THR A 436 6.71 25.73 6.42
N SER A 437 5.45 25.56 6.79
CA SER A 437 4.37 25.20 5.89
C SER A 437 3.22 26.22 5.98
N LEU A 438 2.80 26.72 4.82
CA LEU A 438 1.64 27.63 4.72
C LEU A 438 0.30 26.90 4.82
N GLY A 439 0.31 25.56 4.78
CA GLY A 439 -0.91 24.76 4.66
C GLY A 439 -1.58 24.88 3.29
N ARG A 440 -2.46 23.93 2.98
CA ARG A 440 -3.18 23.90 1.69
C ARG A 440 -4.51 24.68 1.73
N GLY A 441 -5.06 24.89 2.90
CA GLY A 441 -6.42 25.37 3.11
C GLY A 441 -7.44 24.23 3.16
N LEU A 442 -8.64 24.55 3.63
CA LEU A 442 -9.75 23.59 3.71
C LEU A 442 -10.18 23.14 2.30
N PRO A 443 -10.44 21.85 2.09
CA PRO A 443 -11.01 21.38 0.84
C PRO A 443 -12.42 21.90 0.64
N GLU A 444 -12.80 22.10 -0.61
CA GLU A 444 -14.15 22.50 -0.97
C GLU A 444 -15.16 21.41 -0.57
N ARG A 445 -16.29 21.82 0.01
CA ARG A 445 -17.40 20.92 0.30
C ARG A 445 -18.20 20.66 -0.97
N ILE A 446 -18.60 19.41 -1.17
CA ILE A 446 -19.50 19.06 -2.26
C ILE A 446 -20.87 19.68 -1.99
N ALA A 447 -21.28 20.60 -2.86
CA ALA A 447 -22.49 21.40 -2.66
C ALA A 447 -23.78 20.55 -2.69
N ASP A 448 -23.86 19.59 -3.60
CA ASP A 448 -24.99 18.67 -3.74
C ASP A 448 -24.54 17.24 -3.38
N GLU A 449 -24.66 16.92 -2.09
CA GLU A 449 -24.30 15.59 -1.57
C GLU A 449 -25.16 14.47 -2.17
N ASP A 450 -26.43 14.73 -2.47
CA ASP A 450 -27.35 13.70 -2.96
C ASP A 450 -27.06 13.38 -4.43
N LYS A 451 -26.81 14.39 -5.25
CA LYS A 451 -26.34 14.20 -6.62
C LYS A 451 -25.00 13.46 -6.66
N PHE A 452 -24.10 13.79 -5.75
CA PHE A 452 -22.82 13.12 -5.60
C PHE A 452 -23.01 11.64 -5.26
N LYS A 453 -23.80 11.30 -4.24
CA LYS A 453 -24.10 9.91 -3.86
C LYS A 453 -24.68 9.12 -5.03
N ILE A 454 -25.65 9.70 -5.75
CA ILE A 454 -26.28 9.07 -6.91
C ILE A 454 -25.26 8.85 -8.03
N SER A 455 -24.37 9.81 -8.28
CA SER A 455 -23.35 9.69 -9.34
C SER A 455 -22.41 8.51 -9.13
N LEU A 456 -22.11 8.17 -7.87
CA LEU A 456 -21.26 7.06 -7.47
C LEU A 456 -21.96 5.70 -7.52
N LEU A 457 -23.30 5.62 -7.61
CA LEU A 457 -24.01 4.34 -7.71
C LEU A 457 -23.68 3.60 -9.02
N PRO A 458 -23.81 2.26 -9.03
CA PRO A 458 -23.65 1.45 -10.23
C PRO A 458 -24.52 1.90 -11.39
N THR A 459 -23.94 1.91 -12.57
CA THR A 459 -24.60 2.34 -13.81
C THR A 459 -25.27 1.17 -14.53
N ILE A 460 -26.48 1.40 -15.02
CA ILE A 460 -27.23 0.48 -15.88
C ILE A 460 -27.64 1.22 -17.15
N GLU A 461 -27.33 0.69 -18.30
CA GLU A 461 -27.77 1.26 -19.58
C GLU A 461 -29.00 0.52 -20.09
N ARG A 462 -30.13 1.20 -20.29
CA ARG A 462 -31.39 0.65 -20.80
C ARG A 462 -32.05 1.58 -21.79
N THR A 463 -32.86 0.99 -22.66
CA THR A 463 -33.78 1.72 -23.55
C THR A 463 -35.09 1.96 -22.81
N ILE A 464 -35.75 3.09 -23.10
CA ILE A 464 -37.04 3.44 -22.50
C ILE A 464 -38.16 2.97 -23.42
N GLN A 465 -38.98 2.06 -22.91
CA GLN A 465 -40.14 1.50 -23.58
C GLN A 465 -41.42 2.25 -23.22
N GLN A 466 -42.53 1.96 -23.93
CA GLN A 466 -43.84 2.52 -23.60
C GLN A 466 -44.33 2.11 -22.20
N SER A 467 -43.95 0.91 -21.74
CA SER A 467 -44.23 0.41 -20.39
C SER A 467 -43.26 0.91 -19.33
N GLY A 468 -42.32 1.78 -19.68
CA GLY A 468 -41.24 2.23 -18.83
C GLY A 468 -39.94 1.46 -19.07
N ILE A 469 -39.24 1.15 -17.99
CA ILE A 469 -37.93 0.47 -18.01
C ILE A 469 -38.05 -0.87 -17.30
N LYS A 470 -37.51 -1.92 -17.88
CA LYS A 470 -37.46 -3.25 -17.26
C LYS A 470 -36.01 -3.56 -16.85
N ILE A 471 -35.77 -3.79 -15.57
CA ILE A 471 -34.49 -4.23 -15.04
C ILE A 471 -34.74 -5.45 -14.15
N ASP A 472 -34.05 -6.56 -14.43
CA ASP A 472 -34.12 -7.80 -13.67
C ASP A 472 -35.55 -8.34 -13.47
N SER A 473 -36.42 -8.17 -14.46
CA SER A 473 -37.85 -8.52 -14.51
C SER A 473 -38.77 -7.56 -13.74
N ILE A 474 -38.26 -6.50 -13.14
CA ILE A 474 -39.03 -5.46 -12.45
C ILE A 474 -39.22 -4.25 -13.35
N GLN A 475 -40.42 -3.66 -13.32
CA GLN A 475 -40.78 -2.48 -14.13
C GLN A 475 -40.69 -1.20 -13.31
N TYR A 476 -40.12 -0.16 -13.93
CA TYR A 476 -39.97 1.17 -13.37
C TYR A 476 -40.64 2.19 -14.30
N TYR A 477 -41.39 3.13 -13.71
CA TYR A 477 -42.01 4.19 -14.50
C TYR A 477 -42.17 5.49 -13.70
N ALA A 478 -41.93 6.60 -14.38
CA ALA A 478 -42.32 7.95 -13.93
C ALA A 478 -42.54 8.83 -15.17
N ASP A 479 -43.32 9.90 -15.01
CA ASP A 479 -43.65 10.81 -16.12
C ASP A 479 -42.43 11.51 -16.74
N ALA A 480 -41.35 11.65 -15.99
CA ALA A 480 -40.08 12.16 -16.49
C ALA A 480 -39.52 11.37 -17.69
N LEU A 481 -39.91 10.07 -17.84
CA LEU A 481 -39.49 9.22 -18.95
C LEU A 481 -40.29 9.44 -20.22
N ARG A 482 -41.44 10.10 -20.15
CA ARG A 482 -42.44 10.14 -21.24
C ARG A 482 -41.88 10.69 -22.54
N ARG A 483 -41.08 11.74 -22.49
CA ARG A 483 -40.46 12.35 -23.68
C ARG A 483 -39.37 11.50 -24.33
N TRP A 484 -38.83 10.54 -23.61
CA TRP A 484 -37.74 9.68 -24.06
C TRP A 484 -38.20 8.33 -24.57
N ILE A 485 -39.49 8.03 -24.54
CA ILE A 485 -40.05 6.76 -24.99
C ILE A 485 -39.77 6.55 -26.46
N ARG A 486 -39.18 5.40 -26.81
CA ARG A 486 -38.86 4.96 -28.18
C ARG A 486 -37.95 5.94 -28.96
N THR A 487 -37.19 6.77 -28.28
CA THR A 487 -36.22 7.64 -28.95
C THR A 487 -35.13 6.82 -29.64
N LYS A 488 -34.65 7.32 -30.76
CA LYS A 488 -33.58 6.70 -31.54
C LYS A 488 -32.30 7.51 -31.44
N ASP A 489 -31.17 6.83 -31.52
CA ASP A 489 -29.86 7.44 -31.62
C ASP A 489 -29.57 7.89 -33.06
N LYS A 490 -28.46 8.56 -33.31
CA LYS A 490 -28.00 9.01 -34.62
C LYS A 490 -27.96 7.86 -35.67
N ASP A 491 -27.67 6.66 -35.23
CA ASP A 491 -27.63 5.43 -36.05
C ASP A 491 -28.99 4.76 -36.24
N LYS A 492 -30.11 5.45 -35.94
CA LYS A 492 -31.48 4.92 -35.98
C LYS A 492 -31.74 3.69 -35.07
N LYS A 493 -30.81 3.36 -34.16
CA LYS A 493 -30.98 2.32 -33.16
C LYS A 493 -31.73 2.89 -31.94
N ALA A 494 -32.37 2.02 -31.14
CA ALA A 494 -33.02 2.44 -29.91
C ALA A 494 -31.97 3.07 -28.94
N ARG A 495 -32.23 4.33 -28.55
CA ARG A 495 -31.32 5.08 -27.70
C ARG A 495 -31.27 4.46 -26.31
N LYS A 496 -30.05 4.22 -25.84
CA LYS A 496 -29.80 3.79 -24.46
C LYS A 496 -29.58 5.00 -23.55
N PHE A 497 -30.11 4.90 -22.35
CA PHE A 497 -29.99 5.93 -21.32
C PHE A 497 -29.32 5.37 -20.08
N ILE A 498 -28.72 6.25 -19.30
CA ILE A 498 -28.01 5.93 -18.08
C ILE A 498 -28.98 5.96 -16.91
N PHE A 499 -28.97 4.88 -16.14
CA PHE A 499 -29.68 4.76 -14.89
C PHE A 499 -28.71 4.40 -13.78
N LYS A 500 -28.91 4.95 -12.60
CA LYS A 500 -28.16 4.62 -11.40
C LYS A 500 -29.05 3.84 -10.44
N ARG A 501 -28.50 2.82 -9.79
CA ARG A 501 -29.26 1.94 -8.90
C ARG A 501 -28.50 1.65 -7.61
N ASP A 502 -29.15 1.88 -6.47
CA ASP A 502 -28.65 1.46 -5.17
C ASP A 502 -28.94 -0.02 -4.96
N LEU A 503 -27.91 -0.83 -4.73
CA LEU A 503 -28.08 -2.27 -4.57
C LEU A 503 -28.75 -2.65 -3.24
N ARG A 504 -28.74 -1.74 -2.25
CA ARG A 504 -29.39 -1.93 -0.95
C ARG A 504 -30.90 -1.73 -1.01
N ASP A 505 -31.36 -0.91 -1.94
CA ASP A 505 -32.78 -0.61 -2.15
C ASP A 505 -33.01 -0.33 -3.63
N ILE A 506 -33.59 -1.31 -4.32
CA ILE A 506 -33.88 -1.22 -5.75
C ILE A 506 -35.28 -0.71 -6.05
N SER A 507 -36.03 -0.25 -5.03
CA SER A 507 -37.38 0.28 -5.23
C SER A 507 -37.40 1.55 -6.08
N THR A 508 -36.29 2.26 -6.13
CA THR A 508 -36.10 3.48 -6.92
C THR A 508 -34.77 3.42 -7.66
N ILE A 509 -34.81 3.75 -8.95
CA ILE A 509 -33.64 3.98 -9.78
C ILE A 509 -33.57 5.45 -10.16
N TRP A 510 -32.41 5.97 -10.51
CA TRP A 510 -32.25 7.35 -10.92
C TRP A 510 -31.94 7.44 -12.41
N PHE A 511 -32.79 8.10 -13.15
CA PHE A 511 -32.63 8.40 -14.56
C PHE A 511 -31.77 9.63 -14.74
N TYR A 512 -30.65 9.52 -15.47
CA TYR A 512 -29.86 10.69 -15.88
C TYR A 512 -30.45 11.29 -17.14
N ASP A 513 -31.03 12.47 -17.03
CA ASP A 513 -31.56 13.21 -18.16
C ASP A 513 -30.42 13.91 -18.92
N PRO A 514 -30.14 13.55 -20.18
CA PRO A 514 -29.01 14.09 -20.92
C PRO A 514 -29.16 15.55 -21.34
N GLU A 515 -30.36 16.12 -21.36
CA GLU A 515 -30.59 17.52 -21.72
C GLU A 515 -30.42 18.43 -20.51
N ILE A 516 -31.03 18.08 -19.38
CA ILE A 516 -31.01 18.88 -18.16
C ILE A 516 -29.78 18.57 -17.31
N LYS A 517 -29.12 17.41 -17.54
CA LYS A 517 -27.95 16.89 -16.81
C LYS A 517 -28.22 16.68 -15.31
N GLU A 518 -29.44 16.24 -14.99
CA GLU A 518 -29.91 15.98 -13.64
C GLU A 518 -30.41 14.54 -13.51
N TYR A 519 -30.45 14.06 -12.24
CA TYR A 519 -30.98 12.74 -11.89
C TYR A 519 -32.43 12.83 -11.41
N TYR A 520 -33.31 12.03 -12.03
CA TYR A 520 -34.70 11.90 -11.64
C TYR A 520 -34.99 10.54 -11.01
N PRO A 521 -35.66 10.49 -9.85
CA PRO A 521 -36.03 9.22 -9.22
C PRO A 521 -37.16 8.58 -10.03
N ILE A 522 -36.99 7.31 -10.37
CA ILE A 522 -37.96 6.49 -11.06
C ILE A 522 -38.31 5.32 -10.15
N PRO A 523 -39.46 5.31 -9.48
CA PRO A 523 -39.88 4.23 -8.59
C PRO A 523 -40.32 2.98 -9.36
N PHE A 524 -40.57 1.90 -8.64
CA PHE A 524 -41.33 0.78 -9.16
C PHE A 524 -42.62 1.27 -9.81
N ARG A 525 -43.00 0.66 -10.94
CA ARG A 525 -44.26 0.98 -11.59
C ARG A 525 -45.47 0.70 -10.67
N ASN A 526 -45.40 -0.38 -9.91
CA ASN A 526 -46.36 -0.67 -8.84
C ASN A 526 -45.78 -0.23 -7.50
N ILE A 527 -46.21 0.91 -7.01
CA ILE A 527 -45.73 1.56 -5.77
C ILE A 527 -46.12 0.75 -4.52
N SER A 528 -47.12 -0.17 -4.61
CA SER A 528 -47.53 -1.02 -3.48
C SER A 528 -46.49 -2.08 -3.10
N TYR A 529 -45.54 -2.37 -3.98
CA TYR A 529 -44.50 -3.33 -3.68
C TYR A 529 -43.54 -2.85 -2.61
N PRO A 530 -43.15 -3.72 -1.67
CA PRO A 530 -42.19 -3.34 -0.63
C PRO A 530 -40.79 -3.09 -1.25
N PRO A 531 -40.00 -2.20 -0.67
CA PRO A 531 -38.62 -2.04 -1.08
C PRO A 531 -37.83 -3.33 -0.79
N ILE A 532 -37.07 -3.77 -1.78
CA ILE A 532 -36.19 -4.94 -1.72
C ILE A 532 -34.79 -4.59 -2.15
N SER A 533 -33.81 -5.37 -1.76
CA SER A 533 -32.43 -5.27 -2.23
C SER A 533 -32.17 -6.18 -3.44
N VAL A 534 -31.05 -5.96 -4.14
CA VAL A 534 -30.59 -6.88 -5.19
C VAL A 534 -30.38 -8.30 -4.64
N TRP A 535 -29.94 -8.41 -3.40
CA TRP A 535 -29.71 -9.71 -2.74
C TRP A 535 -31.00 -10.44 -2.47
N ASP A 536 -32.04 -9.73 -2.00
CA ASP A 536 -33.39 -10.28 -1.87
C ASP A 536 -33.88 -10.81 -3.21
N LEU A 537 -33.75 -9.98 -4.26
CA LEU A 537 -34.19 -10.36 -5.61
C LEU A 537 -33.46 -11.62 -6.14
N ARG A 538 -32.14 -11.71 -5.93
CA ARG A 538 -31.37 -12.91 -6.31
C ARG A 538 -31.84 -14.16 -5.59
N THR A 539 -32.14 -14.01 -4.31
CA THR A 539 -32.63 -15.16 -3.51
C THR A 539 -34.02 -15.57 -3.93
N ILE A 540 -34.91 -14.62 -4.22
CA ILE A 540 -36.24 -14.88 -4.75
C ILE A 540 -36.15 -15.61 -6.09
N LYS A 541 -35.33 -15.15 -6.99
CA LYS A 541 -35.12 -15.80 -8.30
C LYS A 541 -34.60 -17.21 -8.14
N LYS A 542 -33.62 -17.44 -7.27
CA LYS A 542 -33.11 -18.76 -6.98
C LYS A 542 -34.22 -19.68 -6.41
N TYR A 543 -35.04 -19.17 -5.50
CA TYR A 543 -36.18 -19.93 -4.97
C TYR A 543 -37.19 -20.31 -6.06
N LEU A 544 -37.48 -19.40 -7.01
CA LEU A 544 -38.36 -19.67 -8.15
C LEU A 544 -37.75 -20.71 -9.10
N ASP A 545 -36.47 -20.60 -9.41
CA ASP A 545 -35.72 -21.55 -10.24
C ASP A 545 -35.72 -22.96 -9.61
N ASP A 546 -35.46 -23.05 -8.30
CA ASP A 546 -35.48 -24.31 -7.53
C ASP A 546 -36.88 -24.96 -7.50
N ASN A 547 -37.95 -24.16 -7.66
CA ASN A 547 -39.35 -24.65 -7.79
C ASN A 547 -39.81 -24.82 -9.23
N ASN A 548 -38.90 -24.84 -10.21
CA ASN A 548 -39.15 -25.02 -11.64
C ASN A 548 -40.11 -23.98 -12.25
N VAL A 549 -40.21 -22.78 -11.67
CA VAL A 549 -40.96 -21.66 -12.27
C VAL A 549 -40.06 -20.97 -13.29
N THR A 550 -40.42 -21.08 -14.57
CA THR A 550 -39.66 -20.44 -15.67
C THR A 550 -40.41 -19.21 -16.18
N GLY A 551 -39.64 -18.16 -16.57
CA GLY A 551 -40.21 -16.96 -17.19
C GLY A 551 -41.07 -16.11 -16.26
N TYR A 552 -40.67 -16.00 -14.99
CA TYR A 552 -41.36 -15.21 -13.97
C TYR A 552 -41.42 -13.72 -14.28
N ASP A 553 -42.59 -13.13 -14.03
CA ASP A 553 -42.85 -11.71 -14.10
C ASP A 553 -42.72 -11.04 -12.71
N GLU A 554 -42.97 -9.74 -12.66
CA GLU A 554 -42.90 -8.94 -11.45
C GLU A 554 -43.85 -9.42 -10.35
N VAL A 555 -45.08 -9.81 -10.71
CA VAL A 555 -46.09 -10.29 -9.78
C VAL A 555 -45.61 -11.58 -9.11
N THR A 556 -45.08 -12.50 -9.88
CA THR A 556 -44.52 -13.76 -9.41
C THR A 556 -43.37 -13.54 -8.42
N ILE A 557 -42.47 -12.57 -8.73
CA ILE A 557 -41.33 -12.22 -7.87
C ILE A 557 -41.84 -11.74 -6.50
N PHE A 558 -42.75 -10.75 -6.47
CA PHE A 558 -43.24 -10.21 -5.20
C PHE A 558 -44.14 -11.13 -4.43
N SER A 559 -44.97 -11.98 -5.10
CA SER A 559 -45.73 -13.05 -4.43
C SER A 559 -44.79 -14.08 -3.79
N ALA A 560 -43.69 -14.46 -4.46
CA ALA A 560 -42.68 -15.33 -3.88
C ALA A 560 -41.97 -14.68 -2.69
N TYR A 561 -41.67 -13.38 -2.78
CA TYR A 561 -41.10 -12.64 -1.66
C TYR A 561 -42.00 -12.67 -0.42
N GLU A 562 -43.30 -12.42 -0.57
CA GLU A 562 -44.25 -12.48 0.53
C GLU A 562 -44.32 -13.85 1.15
N LYS A 563 -44.43 -14.92 0.32
CA LYS A 563 -44.39 -16.30 0.79
C LYS A 563 -43.12 -16.64 1.56
N MET A 564 -41.97 -16.24 1.02
CA MET A 564 -40.67 -16.44 1.67
C MET A 564 -40.60 -15.72 3.01
N LYS A 565 -41.10 -14.47 3.07
CA LYS A 565 -41.16 -13.69 4.31
C LYS A 565 -42.09 -14.30 5.36
N GLN A 566 -43.17 -14.97 4.91
CA GLN A 566 -44.04 -15.73 5.78
C GLN A 566 -43.35 -16.99 6.33
N ILE A 567 -42.71 -17.76 5.46
CA ILE A 567 -41.91 -18.93 5.85
C ILE A 567 -40.76 -18.52 6.80
N GLU A 568 -40.16 -17.33 6.60
CA GLU A 568 -39.14 -16.81 7.50
C GLU A 568 -39.68 -16.52 8.90
N LYS A 569 -40.86 -15.93 9.00
CA LYS A 569 -41.54 -15.73 10.28
C LYS A 569 -41.85 -17.06 10.98
N ASP A 570 -42.19 -18.10 10.20
CA ASP A 570 -42.59 -19.40 10.74
C ASP A 570 -41.41 -20.34 11.04
N SER A 571 -40.26 -20.14 10.41
CA SER A 571 -39.10 -21.04 10.52
C SER A 571 -37.79 -20.36 10.93
N ALA A 572 -37.87 -19.44 11.85
CA ALA A 572 -36.78 -18.57 12.37
C ALA A 572 -35.45 -19.24 12.74
N GLN A 573 -35.35 -20.54 12.73
CA GLN A 573 -34.19 -21.28 13.25
C GLN A 573 -33.28 -21.94 12.21
N LYS A 574 -33.56 -21.95 10.92
CA LYS A 574 -32.92 -22.97 10.05
C LYS A 574 -31.94 -22.54 8.94
N VAL A 575 -31.81 -21.30 8.48
CA VAL A 575 -30.98 -21.07 7.26
C VAL A 575 -29.99 -19.90 7.32
N LYS A 576 -28.71 -20.20 7.08
CA LYS A 576 -27.59 -19.26 6.95
C LYS A 576 -27.84 -18.19 5.87
N SER A 577 -28.58 -18.48 4.81
CA SER A 577 -28.98 -17.56 3.73
C SER A 577 -30.06 -16.56 4.16
N ILE A 578 -30.98 -16.97 5.03
CA ILE A 578 -32.03 -16.11 5.61
C ILE A 578 -31.39 -15.01 6.47
N ARG A 579 -30.33 -15.37 7.19
CA ARG A 579 -29.57 -14.46 8.04
C ARG A 579 -28.86 -13.35 7.25
N ARG A 580 -28.34 -13.64 6.06
CA ARG A 580 -27.74 -12.63 5.15
C ARG A 580 -28.78 -11.63 4.63
N LYS A 581 -30.04 -12.07 4.45
CA LYS A 581 -31.12 -11.18 4.01
C LYS A 581 -31.49 -10.11 5.03
N HIS A 582 -31.54 -10.45 6.32
CA HIS A 582 -31.82 -9.48 7.37
C HIS A 582 -30.73 -8.40 7.44
N SER A 583 -29.47 -8.78 7.20
CA SER A 583 -28.38 -7.81 7.06
C SER A 583 -28.62 -6.81 5.92
N ALA A 584 -29.09 -7.29 4.77
CA ALA A 584 -29.41 -6.43 3.63
C ALA A 584 -30.62 -5.49 3.91
N GLN A 585 -31.60 -5.97 4.65
CA GLN A 585 -32.76 -5.17 5.08
C GLN A 585 -32.31 -4.02 6.00
N LYS A 586 -31.34 -4.28 6.85
CA LYS A 586 -30.80 -3.27 7.75
C LYS A 586 -29.95 -2.23 7.06
N HIS A 587 -29.18 -2.59 6.06
CA HIS A 587 -28.52 -1.61 5.21
C HIS A 587 -29.53 -0.64 4.56
N ARG A 588 -30.75 -1.10 4.26
CA ARG A 588 -31.84 -0.25 3.77
C ARG A 588 -32.37 0.72 4.83
N ASP A 589 -32.58 0.22 6.04
CA ASP A 589 -33.09 1.04 7.15
C ASP A 589 -32.07 2.10 7.58
N THR A 590 -30.78 1.77 7.52
CA THR A 590 -29.70 2.71 7.74
C THR A 590 -29.72 3.82 6.66
N LYS A 591 -29.91 3.44 5.39
CA LYS A 591 -30.06 4.41 4.29
C LYS A 591 -31.25 5.35 4.52
N ARG A 592 -32.44 4.80 4.88
CA ARG A 592 -33.66 5.60 5.15
C ARG A 592 -33.49 6.55 6.34
N LYS A 593 -32.82 6.12 7.41
CA LYS A 593 -32.49 7.01 8.54
C LYS A 593 -31.55 8.14 8.13
N PHE A 594 -30.62 7.87 7.23
CA PHE A 594 -29.72 8.89 6.66
C PHE A 594 -30.49 9.92 5.83
N ASP A 595 -31.45 9.46 5.03
CA ASP A 595 -32.24 10.32 4.13
C ASP A 595 -33.32 11.13 4.89
N ASN A 596 -33.78 10.66 6.06
CA ASN A 596 -34.86 11.24 6.86
C ASN A 596 -34.38 12.12 8.04
N ILE A 597 -33.12 12.43 8.17
CA ILE A 597 -32.65 13.42 9.16
C ILE A 597 -33.18 14.79 8.71
N PRO A 598 -34.11 15.43 9.47
CA PRO A 598 -34.70 16.71 9.05
C PRO A 598 -33.59 17.74 8.84
N LYS A 599 -33.59 18.39 7.69
CA LYS A 599 -32.76 19.59 7.46
C LYS A 599 -33.16 20.61 8.54
N THR A 600 -32.34 20.81 9.53
CA THR A 600 -32.51 21.91 10.48
C THR A 600 -32.43 23.20 9.69
N LYS A 601 -33.61 23.77 9.39
CA LYS A 601 -33.69 25.15 8.93
C LYS A 601 -33.14 26.02 10.06
N SER A 602 -32.07 26.73 9.79
CA SER A 602 -31.63 27.83 10.65
C SER A 602 -32.77 28.82 10.78
N LYS A 603 -33.48 28.81 11.90
CA LYS A 603 -34.37 29.89 12.28
C LYS A 603 -33.58 30.83 13.18
N SER A 604 -33.36 32.02 12.67
CA SER A 604 -33.08 33.20 13.47
C SER A 604 -34.27 33.48 14.38
N ASN A 605 -33.99 33.71 15.66
CA ASN A 605 -34.69 34.47 16.70
C ASN A 605 -36.18 34.76 16.57
N ALA A 606 -36.94 34.22 17.52
CA ALA A 606 -37.78 35.06 18.42
C ALA A 606 -38.47 34.19 19.49
N SER A 607 -38.18 34.48 20.69
CA SER A 607 -38.89 34.48 21.97
C SER A 607 -40.15 33.65 22.21
N SER A 608 -40.13 33.04 23.39
CA SER A 608 -41.15 32.91 24.44
C SER A 608 -41.92 31.60 24.56
N ASP A 609 -41.67 30.95 25.69
CA ASP A 609 -42.56 30.28 26.65
C ASP A 609 -43.47 29.12 26.18
N ALA A 610 -43.12 27.93 26.63
CA ALA A 610 -43.98 27.08 27.47
C ALA A 610 -43.25 25.75 27.77
N GLU A 611 -42.92 25.57 29.03
CA GLU A 611 -42.51 24.31 29.66
C GLU A 611 -43.61 23.27 29.52
N ASN A 612 -43.22 22.06 29.08
CA ASN A 612 -43.87 20.81 29.46
C ASN A 612 -42.78 19.79 29.72
N ASP A 613 -42.36 19.73 30.98
CA ASP A 613 -41.58 18.68 31.58
C ASP A 613 -42.38 17.37 31.56
N ILE A 614 -42.06 16.47 30.66
CA ILE A 614 -42.42 15.05 30.81
C ILE A 614 -41.23 14.38 31.49
N SER A 615 -41.41 14.05 32.75
CA SER A 615 -40.42 13.38 33.59
C SER A 615 -40.08 12.00 33.00
N LEU A 616 -38.79 11.71 32.90
CA LEU A 616 -38.23 10.38 32.53
C LEU A 616 -38.78 9.22 33.39
N SER A 617 -39.37 9.51 34.56
CA SER A 617 -39.98 8.50 35.45
C SER A 617 -41.32 7.94 34.94
N ASP A 618 -42.01 8.63 34.01
CA ASP A 618 -43.27 8.14 33.47
C ASP A 618 -43.13 7.17 32.30
N LEU A 619 -41.94 7.04 31.74
CA LEU A 619 -41.62 6.13 30.63
C LEU A 619 -41.30 4.71 31.07
N TYR A 620 -41.13 4.47 32.37
CA TYR A 620 -40.68 3.16 32.88
C TYR A 620 -41.72 2.51 33.84
N LYS A 621 -42.94 2.94 33.85
CA LYS A 621 -43.96 2.41 34.78
C LYS A 621 -44.50 1.01 34.45
N ASP A 622 -44.21 0.51 33.23
CA ASP A 622 -44.74 -0.78 32.77
C ASP A 622 -43.66 -1.82 32.40
N VAL A 623 -42.48 -1.73 33.00
CA VAL A 623 -41.43 -2.75 32.79
C VAL A 623 -41.30 -3.57 34.06
N GLU A 624 -41.87 -4.78 34.08
CA GLU A 624 -41.59 -5.75 35.12
C GLU A 624 -40.15 -6.25 35.05
N PRO A 625 -39.43 -6.38 36.18
CA PRO A 625 -38.10 -6.93 36.18
C PRO A 625 -38.09 -8.43 35.83
N PHE A 626 -37.16 -8.83 34.97
CA PHE A 626 -36.93 -10.24 34.64
C PHE A 626 -36.44 -10.99 35.87
N ASP A 627 -37.14 -12.09 36.23
CA ASP A 627 -36.69 -13.02 37.24
C ASP A 627 -35.45 -13.79 36.81
N ASP A 628 -34.56 -13.99 37.77
CA ASP A 628 -33.29 -14.70 37.62
C ASP A 628 -33.47 -16.11 37.06
N ILE A 629 -32.85 -16.40 35.93
CA ILE A 629 -32.76 -17.78 35.41
C ILE A 629 -31.59 -18.45 36.11
N GLU A 630 -31.91 -19.41 36.95
CA GLU A 630 -30.95 -20.34 37.58
C GLU A 630 -30.12 -21.04 36.48
N ILE A 631 -28.81 -21.01 36.67
CA ILE A 631 -27.81 -21.72 35.85
C ILE A 631 -27.78 -23.17 36.36
N LEU A 632 -28.16 -24.09 35.48
CA LEU A 632 -27.81 -25.51 35.56
C LEU A 632 -26.89 -25.87 34.38
#